data_39bf480c09bc251a9404648bed37de91
#
_entry.id   39bf480c09bc251a9404648bed37de91
#
_cell.length_a   1.000
_cell.length_b   1.000
_cell.length_c   1.000
_cell.angle_alpha   90.00
_cell.angle_beta   90.00
_cell.angle_gamma   90.00
#
_symmetry.space_group_name_H-M   'P 1'
#
loop_
_entity.id
_entity.type
_entity.pdbx_description
1 polymer ?
#
loop_
_entity_poly.entity_id
_entity_poly.type
_entity_poly.pdbx_seq_one_letter_code
_entity_poly.pdbx_strand_id
1 'polypeptide(L)'
;MKRFSNRGFTLIELMVTIAIVGIVSAIAIPNMIGWRTERQLRGVANNLLSDLQLARIRAIREAETVTALFNAPNSYIVFLDNNSNNLLDAGDQELRRVTMPTSVIISSASFFPGGVSRVTYDAKGMPSGNGTVAFDSSAGTISVIVNSVGRLRITP
;
A
#
# COMPACT_ATOMS: atom_id res chain seq x y z
N MET A 1 59.22 8.67 17.88
CA MET A 1 57.96 8.04 18.28
C MET A 1 57.04 9.12 18.86
N LYS A 2 55.92 9.44 18.14
CA LYS A 2 54.89 10.35 18.66
C LYS A 2 54.05 9.59 19.69
N ARG A 3 54.07 10.02 20.95
CA ARG A 3 53.18 9.49 21.98
C ARG A 3 51.76 10.07 21.72
N PHE A 4 50.83 9.23 21.34
CA PHE A 4 49.43 9.61 21.32
C PHE A 4 48.95 9.77 22.78
N SER A 5 48.57 10.99 23.15
CA SER A 5 47.98 11.26 24.45
C SER A 5 46.58 10.65 24.48
N ASN A 6 46.38 9.55 25.22
CA ASN A 6 45.08 9.00 25.54
C ASN A 6 44.36 9.96 26.54
N ARG A 7 43.60 10.93 26.02
CA ARG A 7 42.69 11.74 26.81
C ARG A 7 41.36 10.97 26.94
N GLY A 8 41.06 10.54 28.14
CA GLY A 8 39.75 9.94 28.46
C GLY A 8 38.66 11.04 28.54
N PHE A 9 37.40 10.65 28.33
CA PHE A 9 36.23 11.54 28.51
C PHE A 9 36.04 11.88 29.98
N THR A 10 35.66 13.12 30.25
CA THR A 10 35.25 13.56 31.59
C THR A 10 33.78 13.17 31.85
N LEU A 11 33.40 12.96 33.12
CA LEU A 11 32.03 12.65 33.50
C LEU A 11 31.05 13.77 33.09
N ILE A 12 31.47 15.01 33.20
CA ILE A 12 30.64 16.17 32.79
C ILE A 12 30.40 16.20 31.27
N GLU A 13 31.40 15.85 30.47
CA GLU A 13 31.27 15.78 29.00
C GLU A 13 30.28 14.69 28.58
N LEU A 14 30.26 13.54 29.28
CA LEU A 14 29.28 12.50 29.06
C LEU A 14 27.87 12.97 29.45
N MET A 15 27.71 13.64 30.59
CA MET A 15 26.39 14.17 31.02
C MET A 15 25.83 15.21 30.03
N VAL A 16 26.66 16.12 29.55
CA VAL A 16 26.26 17.12 28.55
C VAL A 16 25.86 16.47 27.22
N THR A 17 26.63 15.49 26.75
CA THR A 17 26.29 14.78 25.51
C THR A 17 24.97 14.04 25.60
N ILE A 18 24.69 13.33 26.71
CA ILE A 18 23.41 12.65 26.93
C ILE A 18 22.25 13.66 26.97
N ALA A 19 22.44 14.80 27.64
CA ALA A 19 21.42 15.84 27.70
C ALA A 19 21.07 16.39 26.31
N ILE A 20 22.09 16.67 25.48
CA ILE A 20 21.89 17.15 24.11
C ILE A 20 21.19 16.08 23.26
N VAL A 21 21.60 14.80 23.33
CA VAL A 21 20.97 13.69 22.62
C VAL A 21 19.51 13.55 23.05
N GLY A 22 19.20 13.68 24.34
CA GLY A 22 17.83 13.66 24.86
C GLY A 22 16.94 14.74 24.25
N ILE A 23 17.41 15.99 24.19
CA ILE A 23 16.67 17.10 23.62
C ILE A 23 16.44 16.90 22.12
N VAL A 24 17.46 16.53 21.37
CA VAL A 24 17.36 16.26 19.92
C VAL A 24 16.40 15.12 19.63
N SER A 25 16.48 14.05 20.41
CA SER A 25 15.61 12.88 20.26
C SER A 25 14.14 13.21 20.53
N ALA A 26 13.85 14.06 21.50
CA ALA A 26 12.49 14.48 21.84
C ALA A 26 11.78 15.20 20.66
N ILE A 27 12.52 15.88 19.79
CA ILE A 27 11.99 16.56 18.61
C ILE A 27 11.99 15.63 17.39
N ALA A 28 13.02 14.80 17.22
CA ALA A 28 13.23 13.97 16.03
C ALA A 28 12.26 12.78 15.96
N ILE A 29 11.98 12.13 17.11
CA ILE A 29 11.17 10.90 17.14
C ILE A 29 9.72 11.14 16.66
N PRO A 30 8.97 12.14 17.14
CA PRO A 30 7.60 12.37 16.68
C PRO A 30 7.50 12.66 15.18
N ASN A 31 8.42 13.45 14.65
CA ASN A 31 8.45 13.79 13.23
C ASN A 31 8.74 12.55 12.35
N MET A 32 9.60 11.65 12.81
CA MET A 32 9.94 10.40 12.11
C MET A 32 8.76 9.43 12.03
N ILE A 33 7.91 9.37 13.06
CA ILE A 33 6.71 8.54 13.07
C ILE A 33 5.73 9.01 11.98
N GLY A 34 5.43 10.31 11.90
CA GLY A 34 4.56 10.88 10.88
C GLY A 34 5.05 10.58 9.45
N TRP A 35 6.33 10.81 9.20
CA TRP A 35 6.95 10.53 7.91
C TRP A 35 6.91 9.04 7.53
N ARG A 36 7.10 8.12 8.50
CA ARG A 36 6.99 6.69 8.28
C ARG A 36 5.58 6.29 7.87
N THR A 37 4.56 6.81 8.55
CA THR A 37 3.15 6.53 8.24
C THR A 37 2.77 7.02 6.85
N GLU A 38 3.19 8.22 6.47
CA GLU A 38 2.97 8.75 5.11
C GLU A 38 3.62 7.86 4.05
N ARG A 39 4.86 7.42 4.28
CA ARG A 39 5.53 6.48 3.36
C ARG A 39 4.81 5.15 3.24
N GLN A 40 4.28 4.60 4.34
CA GLN A 40 3.50 3.37 4.32
C GLN A 40 2.21 3.55 3.50
N LEU A 41 1.50 4.66 3.69
CA LEU A 41 0.29 4.98 2.94
C LEU A 41 0.56 5.07 1.43
N ARG A 42 1.58 5.82 1.02
CA ARG A 42 2.02 5.92 -0.38
C ARG A 42 2.48 4.56 -0.93
N GLY A 43 3.17 3.77 -0.11
CA GLY A 43 3.63 2.42 -0.47
C GLY A 43 2.46 1.48 -0.78
N VAL A 44 1.43 1.49 0.05
CA VAL A 44 0.20 0.68 -0.17
C VAL A 44 -0.51 1.08 -1.46
N ALA A 45 -0.68 2.37 -1.71
CA ALA A 45 -1.31 2.85 -2.95
C ALA A 45 -0.51 2.47 -4.20
N ASN A 46 0.82 2.58 -4.18
CA ASN A 46 1.68 2.14 -5.27
C ASN A 46 1.65 0.63 -5.48
N ASN A 47 1.62 -0.16 -4.40
CA ASN A 47 1.48 -1.62 -4.47
C ASN A 47 0.16 -1.99 -5.15
N LEU A 48 -0.97 -1.40 -4.72
CA LEU A 48 -2.25 -1.65 -5.38
C LEU A 48 -2.22 -1.29 -6.86
N LEU A 49 -1.65 -0.13 -7.21
CA LEU A 49 -1.53 0.27 -8.61
C LEU A 49 -0.75 -0.78 -9.43
N SER A 50 0.37 -1.27 -8.89
CA SER A 50 1.19 -2.31 -9.54
C SER A 50 0.44 -3.64 -9.64
N ASP A 51 -0.30 -4.03 -8.60
CA ASP A 51 -1.06 -5.27 -8.58
C ASP A 51 -2.26 -5.23 -9.56
N LEU A 52 -2.91 -4.07 -9.72
CA LEU A 52 -3.95 -3.89 -10.74
C LEU A 52 -3.38 -3.90 -12.16
N GLN A 53 -2.17 -3.36 -12.37
CA GLN A 53 -1.48 -3.50 -13.66
C GLN A 53 -1.11 -4.96 -13.95
N LEU A 54 -0.63 -5.68 -12.94
CA LEU A 54 -0.36 -7.12 -13.04
C LEU A 54 -1.63 -7.89 -13.37
N ALA A 55 -2.75 -7.60 -12.69
CA ALA A 55 -4.06 -8.21 -12.95
C ALA A 55 -4.46 -8.03 -14.42
N ARG A 56 -4.35 -6.81 -14.94
CA ARG A 56 -4.63 -6.49 -16.34
C ARG A 56 -3.77 -7.28 -17.32
N ILE A 57 -2.45 -7.33 -17.08
CA ILE A 57 -1.50 -8.06 -17.93
C ILE A 57 -1.78 -9.56 -17.90
N ARG A 58 -2.11 -10.10 -16.72
CA ARG A 58 -2.46 -11.52 -16.55
C ARG A 58 -3.74 -11.86 -17.29
N ALA A 59 -4.78 -11.04 -17.18
CA ALA A 59 -6.03 -11.24 -17.90
C ALA A 59 -5.81 -11.36 -19.43
N ILE A 60 -4.97 -10.48 -19.98
CA ILE A 60 -4.63 -10.51 -21.42
C ILE A 60 -3.80 -11.76 -21.77
N ARG A 61 -2.81 -12.11 -20.93
CA ARG A 61 -1.89 -13.21 -21.19
C ARG A 61 -2.59 -14.57 -21.15
N GLU A 62 -3.39 -14.78 -20.12
CA GLU A 62 -4.09 -16.07 -19.89
C GLU A 62 -5.39 -16.16 -20.72
N ALA A 63 -5.82 -15.04 -21.33
CA ALA A 63 -7.12 -14.90 -22.02
C ALA A 63 -8.32 -15.22 -21.12
N GLU A 64 -8.18 -14.96 -19.82
CA GLU A 64 -9.15 -15.26 -18.77
C GLU A 64 -9.50 -14.01 -17.95
N THR A 65 -10.46 -14.15 -17.07
CA THR A 65 -10.90 -13.09 -16.18
C THR A 65 -9.99 -13.02 -14.95
N VAL A 66 -9.53 -11.82 -14.59
CA VAL A 66 -8.78 -11.57 -13.34
C VAL A 66 -9.55 -10.60 -12.47
N THR A 67 -9.85 -11.00 -11.25
CA THR A 67 -10.61 -10.21 -10.28
C THR A 67 -9.73 -9.72 -9.15
N ALA A 68 -9.80 -8.42 -8.85
CA ALA A 68 -9.28 -7.84 -7.62
C ALA A 68 -10.43 -7.57 -6.66
N LEU A 69 -10.48 -8.30 -5.56
CA LEU A 69 -11.51 -8.24 -4.52
C LEU A 69 -10.97 -7.52 -3.28
N PHE A 70 -11.66 -6.50 -2.83
CA PHE A 70 -11.28 -5.68 -1.67
C PHE A 70 -12.08 -6.10 -0.44
N ASN A 71 -11.39 -6.65 0.54
CA ASN A 71 -11.93 -7.04 1.84
C ASN A 71 -11.59 -5.95 2.88
N ALA A 72 -12.31 -4.83 2.79
CA ALA A 72 -12.11 -3.73 3.73
C ALA A 72 -12.39 -4.20 5.18
N PRO A 73 -11.66 -3.66 6.17
CA PRO A 73 -10.65 -2.62 6.06
C PRO A 73 -9.22 -3.14 5.84
N ASN A 74 -8.98 -4.46 5.85
CA ASN A 74 -7.67 -4.99 6.17
C ASN A 74 -6.92 -5.66 5.01
N SER A 75 -7.59 -5.97 3.88
CA SER A 75 -6.91 -6.74 2.83
C SER A 75 -7.57 -6.58 1.46
N TYR A 76 -6.82 -6.95 0.43
CA TYR A 76 -7.36 -7.25 -0.90
C TYR A 76 -6.68 -8.49 -1.49
N ILE A 77 -7.34 -9.11 -2.45
CA ILE A 77 -6.87 -10.32 -3.11
C ILE A 77 -7.02 -10.12 -4.62
N VAL A 78 -6.02 -10.52 -5.39
CA VAL A 78 -6.07 -10.58 -6.85
C VAL A 78 -5.98 -12.06 -7.25
N PHE A 79 -6.90 -12.54 -8.03
CA PHE A 79 -6.97 -13.94 -8.45
C PHE A 79 -7.45 -14.09 -9.90
N LEU A 80 -7.04 -15.17 -10.53
CA LEU A 80 -7.53 -15.61 -11.82
C LEU A 80 -8.86 -16.33 -11.57
N ASP A 81 -9.93 -15.82 -12.17
CA ASP A 81 -11.31 -16.24 -11.95
C ASP A 81 -11.73 -17.15 -13.12
N ASN A 82 -11.44 -18.45 -12.98
CA ASN A 82 -11.61 -19.43 -14.05
C ASN A 82 -13.07 -19.67 -14.47
N ASN A 83 -14.01 -19.42 -13.56
CA ASN A 83 -15.44 -19.60 -13.82
C ASN A 83 -16.20 -18.27 -14.00
N SER A 84 -15.49 -17.14 -13.91
CA SER A 84 -16.03 -15.78 -14.07
C SER A 84 -17.22 -15.46 -13.14
N ASN A 85 -17.24 -16.05 -11.93
CA ASN A 85 -18.26 -15.80 -10.93
C ASN A 85 -17.94 -14.61 -10.01
N ASN A 86 -16.72 -14.06 -10.12
CA ASN A 86 -16.18 -12.95 -9.31
C ASN A 86 -16.06 -13.25 -7.81
N LEU A 87 -15.99 -14.52 -7.44
CA LEU A 87 -15.78 -15.02 -6.09
C LEU A 87 -14.52 -15.89 -6.08
N LEU A 88 -13.72 -15.76 -5.04
CA LEU A 88 -12.56 -16.63 -4.88
C LEU A 88 -13.02 -18.01 -4.40
N ASP A 89 -12.87 -19.04 -5.21
CA ASP A 89 -13.21 -20.42 -4.88
C ASP A 89 -12.06 -21.41 -5.16
N ALA A 90 -12.32 -22.71 -4.94
CA ALA A 90 -11.30 -23.75 -5.03
C ALA A 90 -10.75 -23.99 -6.45
N GLY A 91 -11.41 -23.48 -7.49
CA GLY A 91 -10.98 -23.59 -8.89
C GLY A 91 -10.10 -22.44 -9.34
N ASP A 92 -10.00 -21.38 -8.54
CA ASP A 92 -9.32 -20.16 -8.89
C ASP A 92 -7.86 -20.16 -8.48
N GLN A 93 -7.06 -19.40 -9.21
CA GLN A 93 -5.65 -19.23 -8.88
C GLN A 93 -5.43 -17.87 -8.20
N GLU A 94 -5.07 -17.89 -6.92
CA GLU A 94 -4.64 -16.69 -6.23
C GLU A 94 -3.31 -16.18 -6.79
N LEU A 95 -3.30 -14.96 -7.31
CA LEU A 95 -2.11 -14.30 -7.84
C LEU A 95 -1.42 -13.45 -6.77
N ARG A 96 -2.22 -12.78 -5.93
CA ARG A 96 -1.72 -11.87 -4.92
C ARG A 96 -2.70 -11.73 -3.76
N ARG A 97 -2.20 -11.83 -2.54
CA ARG A 97 -2.93 -11.47 -1.31
C ARG A 97 -2.13 -10.43 -0.55
N VAL A 98 -2.75 -9.33 -0.22
CA VAL A 98 -2.11 -8.23 0.51
C VAL A 98 -2.93 -7.89 1.75
N THR A 99 -2.26 -7.92 2.89
CA THR A 99 -2.82 -7.44 4.16
C THR A 99 -2.27 -6.04 4.44
N MET A 100 -3.13 -5.14 4.86
CA MET A 100 -2.74 -3.77 5.18
C MET A 100 -1.86 -3.73 6.43
N PRO A 101 -0.84 -2.87 6.46
CA PRO A 101 -0.12 -2.58 7.71
C PRO A 101 -1.08 -1.93 8.71
N THR A 102 -0.81 -2.09 10.00
CA THR A 102 -1.68 -1.61 11.09
C THR A 102 -1.96 -0.10 11.06
N SER A 103 -1.11 0.68 10.39
CA SER A 103 -1.24 2.13 10.25
C SER A 103 -2.10 2.57 9.07
N VAL A 104 -2.53 1.66 8.18
CA VAL A 104 -3.28 1.96 6.96
C VAL A 104 -4.48 1.05 6.84
N ILE A 105 -5.64 1.60 6.52
CA ILE A 105 -6.86 0.83 6.25
C ILE A 105 -7.40 1.14 4.86
N ILE A 106 -8.14 0.21 4.29
CA ILE A 106 -9.01 0.46 3.14
C ILE A 106 -10.30 1.08 3.70
N SER A 107 -10.47 2.39 3.52
CA SER A 107 -11.65 3.11 4.00
C SER A 107 -12.85 2.95 3.07
N SER A 108 -12.60 2.84 1.78
CA SER A 108 -13.63 2.53 0.80
C SER A 108 -13.05 1.86 -0.43
N ALA A 109 -13.84 0.99 -1.06
CA ALA A 109 -13.58 0.43 -2.37
C ALA A 109 -14.93 0.36 -3.10
N SER A 110 -15.12 1.16 -4.14
CA SER A 110 -16.39 1.27 -4.83
C SER A 110 -16.18 1.37 -6.33
N PHE A 111 -16.77 0.42 -7.07
CA PHE A 111 -16.69 0.35 -8.52
C PHE A 111 -18.08 0.36 -9.14
N PHE A 112 -18.23 1.08 -10.24
CA PHE A 112 -19.47 1.16 -11.01
C PHE A 112 -19.47 0.09 -12.12
N PRO A 113 -20.63 -0.53 -12.44
CA PRO A 113 -21.94 -0.32 -11.84
C PRO A 113 -22.12 -1.05 -10.51
N GLY A 114 -22.95 -0.46 -9.62
CA GLY A 114 -23.44 -1.13 -8.42
C GLY A 114 -22.66 -0.90 -7.13
N GLY A 115 -21.59 -0.10 -7.12
CA GLY A 115 -20.81 0.21 -5.90
C GLY A 115 -20.13 -1.01 -5.26
N VAL A 116 -19.75 -1.99 -6.08
CA VAL A 116 -19.16 -3.24 -5.61
C VAL A 116 -17.71 -3.06 -5.18
N SER A 117 -17.27 -3.82 -4.17
CA SER A 117 -15.90 -3.78 -3.66
C SER A 117 -14.95 -4.69 -4.45
N ARG A 118 -15.05 -4.67 -5.79
CA ARG A 118 -14.16 -5.42 -6.68
C ARG A 118 -14.05 -4.76 -8.05
N VAL A 119 -12.94 -5.01 -8.73
CA VAL A 119 -12.76 -4.72 -10.15
C VAL A 119 -12.27 -5.97 -10.86
N THR A 120 -12.85 -6.24 -12.02
CA THR A 120 -12.54 -7.43 -12.82
C THR A 120 -11.99 -6.96 -14.17
N TYR A 121 -10.91 -7.58 -14.63
CA TYR A 121 -10.34 -7.35 -15.96
C TYR A 121 -10.69 -8.53 -16.86
N ASP A 122 -11.21 -8.23 -18.05
CA ASP A 122 -11.51 -9.25 -19.08
C ASP A 122 -10.25 -9.65 -19.85
N ALA A 123 -10.38 -10.64 -20.72
CA ALA A 123 -9.30 -11.13 -21.61
C ALA A 123 -8.71 -10.05 -22.54
N LYS A 124 -9.36 -8.91 -22.70
CA LYS A 124 -8.86 -7.74 -23.45
C LYS A 124 -8.14 -6.75 -22.54
N GLY A 125 -8.11 -6.99 -21.23
CA GLY A 125 -7.55 -6.11 -20.22
C GLY A 125 -8.42 -4.88 -19.95
N MET A 126 -9.71 -4.95 -20.25
CA MET A 126 -10.66 -3.89 -19.94
C MET A 126 -11.26 -4.15 -18.56
N PRO A 127 -11.34 -3.12 -17.70
CA PRO A 127 -11.97 -3.27 -16.39
C PRO A 127 -13.50 -3.37 -16.54
N SER A 128 -14.14 -4.08 -15.63
CA SER A 128 -15.60 -4.20 -15.53
C SER A 128 -16.31 -2.86 -15.30
N GLY A 129 -15.57 -1.83 -14.90
CA GLY A 129 -16.06 -0.50 -14.70
C GLY A 129 -15.02 0.45 -14.14
N ASN A 130 -15.45 1.67 -13.85
CA ASN A 130 -14.60 2.66 -13.18
C ASN A 130 -14.86 2.65 -11.67
N GLY A 131 -13.87 3.03 -10.90
CA GLY A 131 -14.03 3.08 -9.45
C GLY A 131 -12.84 3.68 -8.72
N THR A 132 -12.97 3.72 -7.40
CA THR A 132 -11.96 4.29 -6.52
C THR A 132 -11.77 3.40 -5.31
N VAL A 133 -10.51 3.20 -4.93
CA VAL A 133 -10.11 2.60 -3.66
C VAL A 133 -9.43 3.66 -2.85
N ALA A 134 -9.95 3.97 -1.68
CA ALA A 134 -9.35 4.93 -0.76
C ALA A 134 -8.66 4.21 0.40
N PHE A 135 -7.48 4.70 0.74
CA PHE A 135 -6.68 4.26 1.89
C PHE A 135 -6.54 5.40 2.87
N ASP A 136 -6.83 5.14 4.12
CA ASP A 136 -6.72 6.11 5.20
C ASP A 136 -5.64 5.71 6.20
N SER A 137 -5.00 6.72 6.75
CA SER A 137 -4.06 6.62 7.86
C SER A 137 -4.08 7.90 8.71
N SER A 138 -3.32 7.93 9.80
CA SER A 138 -3.12 9.17 10.58
C SER A 138 -2.39 10.28 9.79
N ALA A 139 -1.76 9.96 8.66
CA ALA A 139 -1.07 10.92 7.79
C ALA A 139 -1.98 11.52 6.69
N GLY A 140 -3.22 11.00 6.53
CA GLY A 140 -4.17 11.45 5.53
C GLY A 140 -4.76 10.32 4.70
N THR A 141 -5.39 10.67 3.59
CA THR A 141 -6.05 9.76 2.65
C THR A 141 -5.34 9.77 1.31
N ILE A 142 -5.19 8.61 0.69
CA ILE A 142 -4.74 8.46 -0.71
C ILE A 142 -5.72 7.54 -1.44
N SER A 143 -6.08 7.93 -2.67
CA SER A 143 -7.01 7.17 -3.49
C SER A 143 -6.36 6.64 -4.77
N VAL A 144 -6.68 5.41 -5.13
CA VAL A 144 -6.33 4.79 -6.42
C VAL A 144 -7.60 4.74 -7.27
N ILE A 145 -7.56 5.42 -8.41
CA ILE A 145 -8.70 5.54 -9.32
C ILE A 145 -8.45 4.67 -10.55
N VAL A 146 -9.44 3.86 -10.89
CA VAL A 146 -9.51 3.08 -12.12
C VAL A 146 -10.58 3.71 -13.00
N ASN A 147 -10.25 4.08 -14.23
CA ASN A 147 -11.27 4.55 -15.18
C ASN A 147 -11.78 3.40 -16.08
N SER A 148 -12.85 3.66 -16.84
CA SER A 148 -13.51 2.67 -17.69
C SER A 148 -12.63 2.11 -18.83
N VAL A 149 -11.52 2.76 -19.17
CA VAL A 149 -10.53 2.26 -20.15
C VAL A 149 -9.31 1.61 -19.51
N GLY A 150 -9.34 1.39 -18.18
CA GLY A 150 -8.27 0.72 -17.45
C GLY A 150 -7.06 1.60 -17.13
N ARG A 151 -7.18 2.95 -17.25
CA ARG A 151 -6.13 3.86 -16.79
C ARG A 151 -6.18 3.98 -15.27
N LEU A 152 -5.03 3.82 -14.64
CA LEU A 152 -4.86 3.92 -13.19
C LEU A 152 -4.22 5.26 -12.82
N ARG A 153 -4.68 5.86 -11.73
CA ARG A 153 -4.15 7.12 -11.19
C ARG A 153 -4.21 7.11 -9.67
N ILE A 154 -3.16 7.64 -9.04
CA ILE A 154 -3.14 7.92 -7.60
C ILE A 154 -3.47 9.40 -7.40
N THR A 155 -4.32 9.68 -6.42
CA THR A 155 -4.66 11.04 -5.97
C THR A 155 -4.54 11.12 -4.45
N PRO A 156 -3.93 12.19 -3.92
CA PRO A 156 -3.93 12.49 -2.49
C PRO A 156 -5.31 12.88 -2.01
#